data_6a69ddc35a6f4b8c398287ab8bda8a1a
#
_entry.id   6a69ddc35a6f4b8c398287ab8bda8a1a
#
_cell.length_a   1.000
_cell.length_b   1.000
_cell.length_c   1.000
_cell.angle_alpha   90.00
_cell.angle_beta   90.00
_cell.angle_gamma   90.00
#
_symmetry.space_group_name_H-M   'P 1'
#
loop_
_entity.id
_entity.type
_entity.pdbx_description
1 polymer ?
#
loop_
_entity_poly.entity_id
_entity_poly.type
_entity_poly.pdbx_seq_one_letter_code
_entity_poly.pdbx_strand_id
1 'polypeptide(L)'
;LNIMQKKPKVAAVIPFFNEQETLPVVINQTLPFADLIIAVNDGSTDDFLKHIRINERIVLISSKKNEGKGFSINRGMKKSMELNSDITITLDADLQHPPEYIPQLIEMLKYYDIVIGNRLRNLRGMPFQRILSNKLSSVLLSIKLKQVISDSQCGFRAYKTSILHDILPLSKGYEAETEILVNAKRKNYSIGFAEIPTIYTNRKSRMRSFKTIRGFLRVLFT
;
A
#
# COMPACT_ATOMS: atom_id res chain seq x y z
N LEU A 1 -31.93 19.43 9.92
CA LEU A 1 -30.99 19.81 8.86
C LEU A 1 -30.12 18.56 8.58
N ASN A 2 -30.48 17.80 7.53
CA ASN A 2 -29.62 16.75 6.97
C ASN A 2 -28.42 17.45 6.33
N ILE A 3 -27.31 17.53 7.05
CA ILE A 3 -26.02 17.88 6.45
C ILE A 3 -25.68 16.69 5.54
N MET A 4 -25.88 16.84 4.24
CA MET A 4 -25.37 15.87 3.28
C MET A 4 -23.86 15.75 3.53
N GLN A 5 -23.44 14.68 4.19
CA GLN A 5 -22.01 14.41 4.36
C GLN A 5 -21.41 14.26 2.96
N LYS A 6 -20.53 15.19 2.60
CA LYS A 6 -19.80 15.16 1.34
C LYS A 6 -19.08 13.80 1.23
N LYS A 7 -19.32 13.08 0.12
CA LYS A 7 -18.59 11.81 -0.15
C LYS A 7 -17.09 12.07 -0.07
N PRO A 8 -16.31 11.29 0.70
CA PRO A 8 -14.88 11.49 0.81
C PRO A 8 -14.20 11.27 -0.55
N LYS A 9 -13.25 12.13 -0.90
CA LYS A 9 -12.42 12.03 -2.09
C LYS A 9 -11.33 10.97 -1.87
N VAL A 10 -11.35 9.92 -2.66
CA VAL A 10 -10.45 8.77 -2.56
C VAL A 10 -9.36 8.83 -3.62
N ALA A 11 -8.08 8.78 -3.21
CA ALA A 11 -6.95 8.62 -4.10
C ALA A 11 -6.29 7.26 -3.90
N ALA A 12 -6.07 6.51 -5.00
CA ALA A 12 -5.35 5.25 -4.99
C ALA A 12 -3.93 5.43 -5.52
N VAL A 13 -2.93 5.16 -4.68
CA VAL A 13 -1.50 5.20 -4.99
C VAL A 13 -1.05 3.82 -5.43
N ILE A 14 -0.54 3.72 -6.67
CA ILE A 14 -0.09 2.48 -7.29
C ILE A 14 1.38 2.64 -7.68
N PRO A 15 2.33 2.25 -6.80
CA PRO A 15 3.74 2.19 -7.17
C PRO A 15 4.00 1.01 -8.11
N PHE A 16 4.78 1.24 -9.17
CA PHE A 16 5.10 0.19 -10.14
C PHE A 16 6.51 0.32 -10.70
N PHE A 17 7.07 -0.82 -11.12
CA PHE A 17 8.33 -0.93 -11.84
C PHE A 17 8.29 -2.10 -12.82
N ASN A 18 8.33 -1.83 -14.12
CA ASN A 18 8.22 -2.83 -15.19
C ASN A 18 6.97 -3.73 -15.04
N GLU A 19 5.80 -3.10 -15.03
CA GLU A 19 4.50 -3.75 -14.88
C GLU A 19 3.53 -3.40 -16.05
N GLN A 20 4.07 -3.27 -17.27
CA GLN A 20 3.30 -2.88 -18.47
C GLN A 20 2.05 -3.73 -18.72
N GLU A 21 2.05 -5.02 -18.34
CA GLU A 21 0.93 -5.92 -18.55
C GLU A 21 -0.15 -5.81 -17.47
N THR A 22 0.25 -5.63 -16.22
CA THR A 22 -0.67 -5.66 -15.07
C THR A 22 -1.17 -4.29 -14.66
N LEU A 23 -0.35 -3.26 -14.82
CA LEU A 23 -0.70 -1.89 -14.43
C LEU A 23 -2.03 -1.41 -15.07
N PRO A 24 -2.28 -1.59 -16.38
CA PRO A 24 -3.55 -1.17 -16.98
C PRO A 24 -4.75 -1.87 -16.38
N VAL A 25 -4.59 -3.16 -16.06
CA VAL A 25 -5.66 -3.97 -15.45
C VAL A 25 -5.96 -3.47 -14.04
N VAL A 26 -4.91 -3.26 -13.21
CA VAL A 26 -5.07 -2.74 -11.84
C VAL A 26 -5.71 -1.35 -11.86
N ILE A 27 -5.28 -0.45 -12.74
CA ILE A 27 -5.88 0.88 -12.90
C ILE A 27 -7.38 0.76 -13.21
N ASN A 28 -7.73 -0.02 -14.25
CA ASN A 28 -9.13 -0.16 -14.68
C ASN A 28 -10.01 -0.79 -13.57
N GLN A 29 -9.50 -1.77 -12.83
CA GLN A 29 -10.21 -2.39 -11.71
C GLN A 29 -10.34 -1.46 -10.51
N THR A 30 -9.42 -0.50 -10.32
CA THR A 30 -9.42 0.43 -9.19
C THR A 30 -10.30 1.66 -9.44
N LEU A 31 -10.43 2.12 -10.68
CA LEU A 31 -11.20 3.32 -11.06
C LEU A 31 -12.65 3.35 -10.57
N PRO A 32 -13.40 2.24 -10.45
CA PRO A 32 -14.75 2.25 -9.86
C PRO A 32 -14.80 2.64 -8.39
N PHE A 33 -13.69 2.49 -7.66
CA PHE A 33 -13.62 2.63 -6.21
C PHE A 33 -12.78 3.83 -5.73
N ALA A 34 -12.08 4.53 -6.64
CA ALA A 34 -11.26 5.70 -6.33
C ALA A 34 -11.57 6.85 -7.27
N ASP A 35 -11.58 8.08 -6.76
CA ASP A 35 -11.80 9.28 -7.58
C ASP A 35 -10.55 9.64 -8.40
N LEU A 36 -9.36 9.32 -7.86
CA LEU A 36 -8.06 9.56 -8.50
C LEU A 36 -7.16 8.31 -8.40
N ILE A 37 -6.43 8.05 -9.45
CA ILE A 37 -5.31 7.09 -9.47
C ILE A 37 -4.00 7.86 -9.54
N ILE A 38 -3.11 7.62 -8.59
CA ILE A 38 -1.75 8.17 -8.58
C ILE A 38 -0.81 7.02 -8.93
N ALA A 39 -0.52 6.85 -10.21
CA ALA A 39 0.42 5.86 -10.71
C ALA A 39 1.86 6.38 -10.54
N VAL A 40 2.68 5.68 -9.75
CA VAL A 40 4.06 6.10 -9.44
C VAL A 40 5.04 5.16 -10.07
N ASN A 41 5.62 5.58 -11.20
CA ASN A 41 6.64 4.85 -11.94
C ASN A 41 8.00 4.98 -11.24
N ASP A 42 8.55 3.87 -10.79
CA ASP A 42 9.86 3.77 -10.14
C ASP A 42 11.01 3.57 -11.16
N GLY A 43 10.97 4.30 -12.28
CA GLY A 43 12.01 4.24 -13.31
C GLY A 43 11.91 2.99 -14.19
N SER A 44 10.70 2.61 -14.60
CA SER A 44 10.46 1.49 -15.51
C SER A 44 11.18 1.68 -16.85
N THR A 45 11.62 0.56 -17.44
CA THR A 45 12.27 0.48 -18.74
C THR A 45 11.41 -0.23 -19.79
N ASP A 46 10.22 -0.69 -19.38
CA ASP A 46 9.21 -1.29 -20.27
C ASP A 46 8.32 -0.21 -20.94
N ASP A 47 7.50 -0.63 -21.87
CA ASP A 47 6.62 0.24 -22.68
C ASP A 47 5.27 0.54 -22.02
N PHE A 48 5.18 0.60 -20.68
CA PHE A 48 3.91 0.75 -19.95
C PHE A 48 3.04 1.92 -20.47
N LEU A 49 3.64 3.00 -20.96
CA LEU A 49 2.90 4.16 -21.51
C LEU A 49 2.03 3.81 -22.72
N LYS A 50 2.38 2.79 -23.49
CA LYS A 50 1.57 2.31 -24.61
C LYS A 50 0.28 1.62 -24.17
N HIS A 51 0.22 1.21 -22.91
CA HIS A 51 -0.85 0.38 -22.36
C HIS A 51 -1.80 1.13 -21.41
N ILE A 52 -1.46 2.35 -20.98
CA ILE A 52 -2.29 3.18 -20.11
C ILE A 52 -2.80 4.41 -20.84
N ARG A 53 -4.08 4.78 -20.59
CA ARG A 53 -4.66 6.02 -21.09
C ARG A 53 -4.71 7.03 -19.96
N ILE A 54 -3.82 8.04 -20.01
CA ILE A 54 -3.82 9.14 -19.06
C ILE A 54 -5.04 10.03 -19.30
N ASN A 55 -5.75 10.37 -18.24
CA ASN A 55 -6.92 11.27 -18.24
C ASN A 55 -6.92 12.08 -16.91
N GLU A 56 -7.97 12.90 -16.71
CA GLU A 56 -8.09 13.75 -15.52
C GLU A 56 -8.15 12.99 -14.18
N ARG A 57 -8.47 11.69 -14.21
CA ARG A 57 -8.49 10.82 -13.02
C ARG A 57 -7.19 10.05 -12.80
N ILE A 58 -6.21 10.14 -13.71
CA ILE A 58 -4.95 9.39 -13.64
C ILE A 58 -3.78 10.35 -13.63
N VAL A 59 -3.12 10.46 -12.49
CA VAL A 59 -1.91 11.26 -12.29
C VAL A 59 -0.70 10.34 -12.36
N LEU A 60 0.18 10.55 -13.33
CA LEU A 60 1.42 9.81 -13.47
C LEU A 60 2.59 10.60 -12.87
N ILE A 61 3.34 9.96 -11.99
CA ILE A 61 4.59 10.46 -11.44
C ILE A 61 5.71 9.51 -11.84
N SER A 62 6.79 10.00 -12.45
CA SER A 62 7.90 9.15 -12.89
C SER A 62 9.22 9.53 -12.23
N SER A 63 10.02 8.50 -11.92
CA SER A 63 11.43 8.62 -11.53
C SER A 63 12.33 8.31 -12.73
N LYS A 64 13.52 8.92 -12.77
CA LYS A 64 14.50 8.65 -13.83
C LYS A 64 15.17 7.27 -13.70
N LYS A 65 15.18 6.71 -12.49
CA LYS A 65 15.77 5.40 -12.16
C LYS A 65 14.98 4.74 -11.03
N ASN A 66 15.22 3.45 -10.80
CA ASN A 66 14.63 2.73 -9.67
C ASN A 66 15.21 3.24 -8.34
N GLU A 67 14.37 3.91 -7.56
CA GLU A 67 14.70 4.44 -6.23
C GLU A 67 14.18 3.53 -5.09
N GLY A 68 13.25 2.64 -5.41
CA GLY A 68 12.66 1.65 -4.52
C GLY A 68 11.19 1.91 -4.15
N LYS A 69 10.49 0.84 -3.78
CA LYS A 69 9.05 0.86 -3.50
C LYS A 69 8.66 1.90 -2.45
N GLY A 70 9.42 2.01 -1.35
CA GLY A 70 9.15 2.97 -0.29
C GLY A 70 9.25 4.43 -0.74
N PHE A 71 10.23 4.73 -1.60
CA PHE A 71 10.35 6.05 -2.21
C PHE A 71 9.13 6.39 -3.08
N SER A 72 8.66 5.43 -3.86
CA SER A 72 7.48 5.60 -4.70
C SER A 72 6.19 5.76 -3.88
N ILE A 73 6.03 4.97 -2.80
CA ILE A 73 4.92 5.14 -1.85
C ILE A 73 4.93 6.55 -1.24
N ASN A 74 6.08 7.02 -0.75
CA ASN A 74 6.22 8.37 -0.15
C ASN A 74 5.78 9.45 -1.15
N ARG A 75 6.24 9.39 -2.42
CA ARG A 75 5.85 10.34 -3.47
C ARG A 75 4.35 10.31 -3.76
N GLY A 76 3.78 9.12 -3.85
CA GLY A 76 2.35 8.94 -4.09
C GLY A 76 1.50 9.48 -2.94
N MET A 77 1.88 9.21 -1.69
CA MET A 77 1.20 9.75 -0.51
C MET A 77 1.28 11.28 -0.45
N LYS A 78 2.45 11.87 -0.73
CA LYS A 78 2.59 13.33 -0.83
C LYS A 78 1.67 13.91 -1.90
N LYS A 79 1.60 13.26 -3.07
CA LYS A 79 0.72 13.72 -4.15
C LYS A 79 -0.75 13.62 -3.78
N SER A 80 -1.15 12.58 -3.03
CA SER A 80 -2.53 12.46 -2.52
C SER A 80 -2.90 13.63 -1.60
N MET A 81 -1.99 14.05 -0.70
CA MET A 81 -2.17 15.24 0.14
C MET A 81 -2.28 16.52 -0.70
N GLU A 82 -1.38 16.73 -1.67
CA GLU A 82 -1.39 17.90 -2.57
C GLU A 82 -2.71 18.02 -3.35
N LEU A 83 -3.30 16.89 -3.71
CA LEU A 83 -4.58 16.83 -4.42
C LEU A 83 -5.80 16.93 -3.50
N ASN A 84 -5.59 17.20 -2.20
CA ASN A 84 -6.63 17.32 -1.18
C ASN A 84 -7.59 16.12 -1.18
N SER A 85 -7.04 14.90 -1.21
CA SER A 85 -7.81 13.69 -1.01
C SER A 85 -8.15 13.52 0.47
N ASP A 86 -9.33 12.98 0.78
CA ASP A 86 -9.73 12.69 2.16
C ASP A 86 -9.18 11.33 2.61
N ILE A 87 -9.13 10.38 1.67
CA ILE A 87 -8.67 9.01 1.88
C ILE A 87 -7.59 8.66 0.86
N THR A 88 -6.51 8.04 1.34
CA THR A 88 -5.44 7.50 0.51
C THR A 88 -5.43 5.98 0.61
N ILE A 89 -5.51 5.31 -0.53
CA ILE A 89 -5.35 3.86 -0.66
C ILE A 89 -3.96 3.59 -1.24
N THR A 90 -3.24 2.60 -0.75
CA THR A 90 -2.07 2.03 -1.43
C THR A 90 -2.38 0.63 -1.90
N LEU A 91 -1.95 0.25 -3.10
CA LEU A 91 -2.05 -1.12 -3.61
C LEU A 91 -0.96 -1.38 -4.65
N ASP A 92 -0.53 -2.65 -4.76
CA ASP A 92 0.52 -3.05 -5.70
C ASP A 92 -0.02 -3.25 -7.12
N ALA A 93 0.84 -3.09 -8.12
CA ALA A 93 0.49 -3.25 -9.54
C ALA A 93 0.53 -4.71 -10.03
N ASP A 94 0.66 -5.71 -9.15
CA ASP A 94 0.92 -7.12 -9.47
C ASP A 94 -0.33 -8.04 -9.47
N LEU A 95 -1.53 -7.44 -9.37
CA LEU A 95 -2.83 -8.13 -9.31
C LEU A 95 -3.05 -8.99 -8.03
N GLN A 96 -2.25 -8.82 -6.98
CA GLN A 96 -2.44 -9.55 -5.73
C GLN A 96 -3.39 -8.83 -4.74
N HIS A 97 -3.77 -7.60 -5.03
CA HIS A 97 -4.65 -6.78 -4.21
C HIS A 97 -5.97 -6.53 -4.94
N PRO A 98 -7.08 -7.19 -4.54
CA PRO A 98 -8.37 -7.05 -5.22
C PRO A 98 -9.03 -5.70 -4.89
N PRO A 99 -9.17 -4.78 -5.87
CA PRO A 99 -9.68 -3.43 -5.61
C PRO A 99 -11.14 -3.37 -5.14
N GLU A 100 -11.93 -4.42 -5.37
CA GLU A 100 -13.31 -4.54 -4.88
C GLU A 100 -13.41 -4.53 -3.36
N TYR A 101 -12.31 -4.71 -2.63
CA TYR A 101 -12.25 -4.60 -1.17
C TYR A 101 -11.96 -3.16 -0.69
N ILE A 102 -11.70 -2.20 -1.58
CA ILE A 102 -11.51 -0.79 -1.21
C ILE A 102 -12.68 -0.24 -0.38
N PRO A 103 -13.97 -0.47 -0.72
CA PRO A 103 -15.07 0.01 0.09
C PRO A 103 -15.06 -0.51 1.53
N GLN A 104 -14.66 -1.77 1.74
CA GLN A 104 -14.54 -2.36 3.08
C GLN A 104 -13.43 -1.69 3.88
N LEU A 105 -12.26 -1.43 3.27
CA LEU A 105 -11.18 -0.73 3.95
C LEU A 105 -11.61 0.70 4.34
N ILE A 106 -12.30 1.40 3.45
CA ILE A 106 -12.81 2.76 3.69
C ILE A 106 -13.82 2.77 4.84
N GLU A 107 -14.74 1.82 4.87
CA GLU A 107 -15.76 1.74 5.94
C GLU A 107 -15.09 1.60 7.31
N MET A 108 -14.03 0.82 7.41
CA MET A 108 -13.29 0.62 8.67
C MET A 108 -12.48 1.86 9.09
N LEU A 109 -12.20 2.83 8.20
CA LEU A 109 -11.58 4.10 8.59
C LEU A 109 -12.48 4.97 9.50
N LYS A 110 -13.74 4.62 9.67
CA LYS A 110 -14.61 5.23 10.71
C LYS A 110 -14.10 4.94 12.12
N TYR A 111 -13.44 3.80 12.32
CA TYR A 111 -12.97 3.31 13.62
C TYR A 111 -11.45 3.36 13.77
N TYR A 112 -10.73 3.40 12.66
CA TYR A 112 -9.26 3.37 12.61
C TYR A 112 -8.71 4.52 11.79
N ASP A 113 -7.45 4.86 12.01
CA ASP A 113 -6.75 5.86 11.20
C ASP A 113 -6.04 5.22 10.00
N ILE A 114 -5.65 3.95 10.16
CA ILE A 114 -5.06 3.09 9.13
C ILE A 114 -5.79 1.76 9.11
N VAL A 115 -6.12 1.25 7.94
CA VAL A 115 -6.68 -0.10 7.75
C VAL A 115 -5.80 -0.87 6.77
N ILE A 116 -5.41 -2.08 7.15
CA ILE A 116 -4.52 -2.95 6.38
C ILE A 116 -5.28 -4.21 5.97
N GLY A 117 -5.12 -4.63 4.72
CA GLY A 117 -5.63 -5.91 4.26
C GLY A 117 -4.93 -7.08 4.97
N ASN A 118 -5.69 -8.02 5.51
CA ASN A 118 -5.19 -9.22 6.18
C ASN A 118 -5.40 -10.45 5.29
N ARG A 119 -4.33 -10.96 4.69
CA ARG A 119 -4.32 -12.15 3.85
C ARG A 119 -4.08 -13.45 4.63
N LEU A 120 -3.55 -13.33 5.87
CA LEU A 120 -3.05 -14.48 6.62
C LEU A 120 -4.15 -15.34 7.26
N ARG A 121 -5.42 -14.97 7.10
CA ARG A 121 -6.55 -15.79 7.56
C ARG A 121 -6.91 -16.89 6.56
N ASN A 122 -6.69 -16.65 5.25
CA ASN A 122 -6.85 -17.66 4.22
C ASN A 122 -5.51 -17.87 3.49
N LEU A 123 -4.81 -18.94 3.84
CA LEU A 123 -3.46 -19.22 3.36
C LEU A 123 -3.43 -20.04 2.05
N ARG A 124 -4.60 -20.30 1.42
CA ARG A 124 -4.66 -21.08 0.17
C ARG A 124 -3.83 -20.41 -0.92
N GLY A 125 -2.92 -21.20 -1.53
CA GLY A 125 -2.03 -20.72 -2.59
C GLY A 125 -0.79 -19.96 -2.11
N MET A 126 -0.67 -19.62 -0.81
CA MET A 126 0.52 -18.96 -0.29
C MET A 126 1.68 -19.95 -0.09
N PRO A 127 2.87 -19.73 -0.69
CA PRO A 127 4.05 -20.57 -0.45
C PRO A 127 4.42 -20.60 1.03
N PHE A 128 4.78 -21.78 1.56
CA PHE A 128 5.09 -21.97 2.98
C PHE A 128 6.15 -21.00 3.53
N GLN A 129 7.21 -20.75 2.76
CA GLN A 129 8.25 -19.78 3.14
C GLN A 129 7.70 -18.37 3.33
N ARG A 130 6.70 -17.97 2.53
CA ARG A 130 6.02 -16.67 2.65
C ARG A 130 5.12 -16.63 3.88
N ILE A 131 4.40 -17.71 4.16
CA ILE A 131 3.59 -17.82 5.39
C ILE A 131 4.47 -17.61 6.61
N LEU A 132 5.60 -18.32 6.66
CA LEU A 132 6.53 -18.25 7.79
C LEU A 132 7.13 -16.84 7.94
N SER A 133 7.64 -16.25 6.85
CA SER A 133 8.23 -14.90 6.90
C SER A 133 7.21 -13.82 7.27
N ASN A 134 5.98 -13.90 6.74
CA ASN A 134 4.93 -12.93 7.03
C ASN A 134 4.46 -13.05 8.49
N LYS A 135 4.26 -14.29 9.00
CA LYS A 135 3.89 -14.51 10.39
C LYS A 135 5.00 -14.03 11.34
N LEU A 136 6.26 -14.38 11.06
CA LEU A 136 7.38 -13.97 11.89
C LEU A 136 7.51 -12.44 11.95
N SER A 137 7.47 -11.75 10.80
CA SER A 137 7.54 -10.29 10.77
C SER A 137 6.36 -9.63 11.49
N SER A 138 5.14 -10.19 11.36
CA SER A 138 3.96 -9.67 12.04
C SER A 138 4.04 -9.86 13.56
N VAL A 139 4.54 -11.01 14.04
CA VAL A 139 4.75 -11.26 15.48
C VAL A 139 5.79 -10.30 16.05
N LEU A 140 6.95 -10.17 15.40
CA LEU A 140 8.03 -9.27 15.86
C LEU A 140 7.52 -7.81 15.92
N LEU A 141 6.77 -7.38 14.90
CA LEU A 141 6.21 -6.03 14.89
C LEU A 141 5.12 -5.86 15.94
N SER A 142 4.30 -6.89 16.19
CA SER A 142 3.28 -6.86 17.25
C SER A 142 3.91 -6.65 18.64
N ILE A 143 5.01 -7.34 18.92
CA ILE A 143 5.76 -7.18 20.17
C ILE A 143 6.31 -5.75 20.28
N LYS A 144 6.96 -5.24 19.22
CA LYS A 144 7.51 -3.86 19.19
C LYS A 144 6.42 -2.83 19.43
N LEU A 145 5.29 -2.95 18.77
CA LEU A 145 4.21 -1.95 18.80
C LEU A 145 3.24 -2.13 19.97
N LYS A 146 3.39 -3.21 20.75
CA LYS A 146 2.44 -3.60 21.82
C LYS A 146 0.98 -3.62 21.33
N GLN A 147 0.78 -4.10 20.10
CA GLN A 147 -0.51 -4.19 19.42
C GLN A 147 -0.47 -5.34 18.43
N VAL A 148 -1.56 -6.11 18.31
CA VAL A 148 -1.64 -7.21 17.34
C VAL A 148 -1.59 -6.65 15.90
N ILE A 149 -0.56 -7.06 15.16
CA ILE A 149 -0.37 -6.77 13.74
C ILE A 149 -0.59 -8.05 12.96
N SER A 150 -1.75 -8.19 12.32
CA SER A 150 -2.18 -9.44 11.68
C SER A 150 -1.40 -9.74 10.38
N ASP A 151 -1.17 -8.73 9.52
CA ASP A 151 -0.37 -8.86 8.28
C ASP A 151 0.45 -7.58 8.07
N SER A 152 1.71 -7.59 8.52
CA SER A 152 2.61 -6.45 8.42
C SER A 152 3.11 -6.16 6.99
N GLN A 153 3.05 -7.17 6.10
CA GLN A 153 3.62 -7.12 4.76
C GLN A 153 2.58 -6.88 3.66
N CYS A 154 1.29 -6.71 4.00
CA CYS A 154 0.29 -6.36 3.02
C CYS A 154 0.43 -4.88 2.62
N GLY A 155 0.62 -4.64 1.31
CA GLY A 155 0.69 -3.29 0.72
C GLY A 155 -0.68 -2.69 0.42
N PHE A 156 -1.76 -3.45 0.54
CA PHE A 156 -3.11 -2.98 0.34
C PHE A 156 -3.64 -2.34 1.63
N ARG A 157 -3.63 -1.01 1.66
CA ARG A 157 -3.93 -0.24 2.87
C ARG A 157 -4.76 0.99 2.56
N ALA A 158 -5.60 1.38 3.51
CA ALA A 158 -6.33 2.64 3.53
C ALA A 158 -5.83 3.53 4.66
N TYR A 159 -5.77 4.83 4.41
CA TYR A 159 -5.31 5.83 5.36
C TYR A 159 -6.27 7.03 5.34
N LYS A 160 -6.56 7.61 6.49
CA LYS A 160 -7.01 9.00 6.54
C LYS A 160 -5.88 9.87 6.00
N THR A 161 -6.11 10.63 4.95
CA THR A 161 -5.03 11.44 4.33
C THR A 161 -4.46 12.48 5.31
N SER A 162 -5.27 12.95 6.25
CA SER A 162 -4.88 13.94 7.26
C SER A 162 -3.71 13.52 8.15
N ILE A 163 -3.48 12.21 8.34
CA ILE A 163 -2.37 11.72 9.17
C ILE A 163 -1.08 11.47 8.41
N LEU A 164 -1.10 11.51 7.07
CA LEU A 164 0.03 11.06 6.24
C LEU A 164 1.31 11.84 6.52
N HIS A 165 1.23 13.15 6.79
CA HIS A 165 2.40 13.98 7.08
C HIS A 165 3.23 13.48 8.28
N ASP A 166 2.58 12.83 9.26
CA ASP A 166 3.23 12.28 10.45
C ASP A 166 3.86 10.90 10.23
N ILE A 167 3.38 10.15 9.21
CA ILE A 167 3.73 8.74 9.03
C ILE A 167 4.50 8.44 7.75
N LEU A 168 4.81 9.45 6.93
CA LEU A 168 5.58 9.26 5.70
C LEU A 168 6.88 8.50 5.97
N PRO A 169 7.18 7.43 5.21
CA PRO A 169 8.41 6.68 5.40
C PRO A 169 9.61 7.44 4.82
N LEU A 170 10.76 7.33 5.48
CA LEU A 170 12.05 7.79 4.96
C LEU A 170 12.79 6.67 4.23
N SER A 171 12.51 5.42 4.57
CA SER A 171 13.08 4.24 3.92
C SER A 171 12.62 4.14 2.47
N LYS A 172 13.57 3.75 1.59
CA LYS A 172 13.32 3.65 0.15
C LYS A 172 12.83 2.27 -0.29
N GLY A 173 13.09 1.22 0.49
CA GLY A 173 12.79 -0.17 0.14
C GLY A 173 11.44 -0.66 0.69
N TYR A 174 11.30 -1.98 0.76
CA TYR A 174 10.09 -2.65 1.29
C TYR A 174 9.86 -2.41 2.79
N GLU A 175 10.92 -2.06 3.53
CA GLU A 175 10.84 -1.71 4.93
C GLU A 175 10.01 -0.45 5.21
N ALA A 176 9.76 0.36 4.20
CA ALA A 176 8.92 1.55 4.31
C ALA A 176 7.52 1.25 4.83
N GLU A 177 6.93 0.13 4.42
CA GLU A 177 5.60 -0.29 4.89
C GLU A 177 5.59 -0.63 6.39
N THR A 178 6.70 -1.15 6.92
CA THR A 178 6.89 -1.37 8.36
C THR A 178 7.12 -0.05 9.09
N GLU A 179 7.93 0.86 8.51
CA GLU A 179 8.22 2.18 9.07
C GLU A 179 6.96 3.02 9.23
N ILE A 180 6.04 2.99 8.26
CA ILE A 180 4.73 3.65 8.38
C ILE A 180 4.00 3.20 9.65
N LEU A 181 3.99 1.89 9.97
CA LEU A 181 3.31 1.37 11.16
C LEU A 181 4.01 1.78 12.47
N VAL A 182 5.34 1.81 12.46
CA VAL A 182 6.13 2.29 13.60
C VAL A 182 5.86 3.77 13.84
N ASN A 183 5.87 4.59 12.78
CA ASN A 183 5.58 6.02 12.87
C ASN A 183 4.14 6.27 13.35
N ALA A 184 3.16 5.53 12.81
CA ALA A 184 1.76 5.62 13.23
C ALA A 184 1.61 5.32 14.73
N LYS A 185 2.26 4.27 15.22
CA LYS A 185 2.20 3.93 16.64
C LYS A 185 2.85 4.98 17.54
N ARG A 186 3.97 5.57 17.12
CA ARG A 186 4.62 6.67 17.83
C ARG A 186 3.72 7.90 17.97
N LYS A 187 2.83 8.10 17.02
CA LYS A 187 1.84 9.20 16.99
C LYS A 187 0.48 8.80 17.58
N ASN A 188 0.37 7.60 18.17
CA ASN A 188 -0.85 7.04 18.75
C ASN A 188 -2.01 6.88 17.75
N TYR A 189 -1.74 6.76 16.46
CA TYR A 189 -2.76 6.44 15.46
C TYR A 189 -3.21 4.98 15.59
N SER A 190 -4.50 4.76 15.40
CA SER A 190 -5.14 3.45 15.49
C SER A 190 -4.98 2.66 14.18
N ILE A 191 -4.66 1.37 14.30
CA ILE A 191 -4.45 0.47 13.16
C ILE A 191 -5.47 -0.67 13.23
N GLY A 192 -6.25 -0.83 12.16
CA GLY A 192 -7.21 -1.92 11.97
C GLY A 192 -6.82 -2.86 10.84
N PHE A 193 -7.50 -4.02 10.76
CA PHE A 193 -7.24 -5.05 9.75
C PHE A 193 -8.54 -5.52 9.11
N ALA A 194 -8.63 -5.44 7.77
CA ALA A 194 -9.73 -5.94 6.96
C ALA A 194 -9.35 -7.29 6.35
N GLU A 195 -10.20 -8.29 6.46
CA GLU A 195 -9.96 -9.59 5.81
C GLU A 195 -10.10 -9.45 4.31
N ILE A 196 -9.05 -9.88 3.58
CA ILE A 196 -9.03 -9.94 2.13
C ILE A 196 -8.54 -11.31 1.66
N PRO A 197 -8.93 -11.75 0.46
CA PRO A 197 -8.43 -13.00 -0.09
C PRO A 197 -6.93 -12.93 -0.34
N THR A 198 -6.27 -14.08 -0.25
CA THR A 198 -4.90 -14.26 -0.70
C THR A 198 -4.90 -14.61 -2.18
N ILE A 199 -4.37 -13.72 -3.02
CA ILE A 199 -4.21 -13.95 -4.46
C ILE A 199 -2.73 -14.12 -4.73
N TYR A 200 -2.35 -15.26 -5.31
CA TYR A 200 -1.00 -15.52 -5.76
C TYR A 200 -0.96 -15.67 -7.28
N THR A 201 -0.12 -14.86 -7.90
CA THR A 201 0.25 -15.02 -9.31
C THR A 201 1.58 -15.79 -9.38
N ASN A 202 1.78 -16.61 -10.43
CA ASN A 202 3.02 -17.39 -10.65
C ASN A 202 4.26 -16.51 -10.94
N ARG A 203 4.19 -15.22 -10.66
CA ARG A 203 5.28 -14.27 -10.89
C ARG A 203 6.38 -14.42 -9.83
N LYS A 204 7.63 -14.43 -10.28
CA LYS A 204 8.80 -14.43 -9.39
C LYS A 204 8.82 -13.15 -8.55
N SER A 205 8.95 -13.30 -7.24
CA SER A 205 9.09 -12.16 -6.33
C SER A 205 10.34 -11.33 -6.66
N ARG A 206 10.19 -10.03 -6.79
CA ARG A 206 11.31 -9.08 -6.98
C ARG A 206 12.01 -8.71 -5.66
N MET A 207 11.52 -9.19 -4.52
CA MET A 207 12.14 -8.93 -3.22
C MET A 207 13.50 -9.62 -3.12
N ARG A 208 14.56 -8.83 -2.94
CA ARG A 208 15.89 -9.34 -2.58
C ARG A 208 15.90 -9.64 -1.08
N SER A 209 15.69 -10.91 -0.71
CA SER A 209 15.44 -11.35 0.67
C SER A 209 16.40 -10.77 1.70
N PHE A 210 17.70 -10.75 1.44
CA PHE A 210 18.70 -10.28 2.40
C PHE A 210 18.62 -8.76 2.68
N LYS A 211 18.45 -7.95 1.62
CA LYS A 211 18.31 -6.49 1.76
C LYS A 211 17.01 -6.13 2.49
N THR A 212 15.95 -6.84 2.19
CA THR A 212 14.62 -6.63 2.82
C THR A 212 14.65 -7.00 4.31
N ILE A 213 15.26 -8.13 4.69
CA ILE A 213 15.40 -8.55 6.09
C ILE A 213 16.20 -7.52 6.87
N ARG A 214 17.36 -7.08 6.35
CA ARG A 214 18.20 -6.06 7.01
C ARG A 214 17.44 -4.74 7.19
N GLY A 215 16.69 -4.30 6.17
CA GLY A 215 15.86 -3.10 6.25
C GLY A 215 14.78 -3.22 7.32
N PHE A 216 14.05 -4.36 7.34
CA PHE A 216 13.05 -4.65 8.35
C PHE A 216 13.61 -4.62 9.77
N LEU A 217 14.75 -5.31 10.01
CA LEU A 217 15.40 -5.33 11.33
C LEU A 217 15.85 -3.92 11.76
N ARG A 218 16.40 -3.13 10.82
CA ARG A 218 16.76 -1.74 11.12
C ARG A 218 15.56 -0.96 11.65
N VAL A 219 14.42 -1.00 10.94
CA VAL A 219 13.20 -0.30 11.36
C VAL A 219 12.64 -0.87 12.66
N LEU A 220 12.76 -2.17 12.88
CA LEU A 220 12.29 -2.82 14.10
C LEU A 220 13.07 -2.35 15.34
N PHE A 221 14.37 -2.08 15.23
CA PHE A 221 15.23 -1.69 16.35
C PHE A 221 15.48 -0.18 16.48
N THR A 222 14.95 0.62 15.57
CA THR A 222 14.87 2.09 15.68
C THR A 222 13.64 2.50 16.45
#